data_cd48e51ebc371ff190c8083d1e0d5dfd
#
_entry.id   cd48e51ebc371ff190c8083d1e0d5dfd
#
_cell.length_a   1.000
_cell.length_b   1.000
_cell.length_c   1.000
_cell.angle_alpha   90.00
_cell.angle_beta   90.00
_cell.angle_gamma   90.00
#
_symmetry.space_group_name_H-M   'P 1'
#
loop_
_entity.id
_entity.type
_entity.pdbx_description
1 polymer ?
#
loop_
_entity_poly.entity_id
_entity_poly.type
_entity_poly.pdbx_seq_one_letter_code
_entity_poly.pdbx_strand_id
1 'polypeptide(L)'
;TKETAVLVKALVDAGADVWLAGSNPLSTQDDVAAALVQYGVNVFAWRGETSEEYYWCIRRVAEARPDIVIDDGADLHVMLHREYVDTASDVIGGTEETTTGVSRLKALEEAGLLKYPVIAVNNAYTKYLFDNRYGTGQSTFDGVLRATNVLIAGKVVVVAGYGWVGRGIALRARGLGARRVIVTEVNPIKALEAVFDGFEVM
;
A
#
# COMPACT_ATOMS: atom_id res chain seq x y z
N THR A 1 10.72 3.94 0.23
CA THR A 1 10.70 4.87 1.36
C THR A 1 11.67 4.45 2.47
N LYS A 2 11.86 5.29 3.50
CA LYS A 2 12.73 4.98 4.65
C LYS A 2 12.21 3.80 5.45
N GLU A 3 10.91 3.67 5.58
CA GLU A 3 10.24 2.56 6.27
C GLU A 3 10.50 1.23 5.56
N THR A 4 10.35 1.20 4.24
CA THR A 4 10.69 0.04 3.40
C THR A 4 12.18 -0.33 3.54
N ALA A 5 13.06 0.66 3.61
CA ALA A 5 14.50 0.43 3.77
C ALA A 5 14.84 -0.29 5.08
N VAL A 6 14.12 -0.03 6.16
CA VAL A 6 14.32 -0.74 7.45
C VAL A 6 14.01 -2.23 7.30
N LEU A 7 12.88 -2.57 6.64
CA LEU A 7 12.53 -3.96 6.35
C LEU A 7 13.57 -4.63 5.45
N VAL A 8 13.93 -3.98 4.34
CA VAL A 8 14.89 -4.51 3.36
C VAL A 8 16.25 -4.77 4.01
N LYS A 9 16.74 -3.84 4.84
CA LYS A 9 17.99 -4.05 5.57
C LYS A 9 17.92 -5.24 6.52
N ALA A 10 16.82 -5.41 7.24
CA ALA A 10 16.65 -6.56 8.13
C ALA A 10 16.66 -7.89 7.37
N LEU A 11 16.11 -7.94 6.16
CA LEU A 11 16.15 -9.12 5.30
C LEU A 11 17.58 -9.41 4.81
N VAL A 12 18.31 -8.39 4.36
CA VAL A 12 19.73 -8.54 3.95
C VAL A 12 20.60 -8.99 5.13
N ASP A 13 20.42 -8.40 6.31
CA ASP A 13 21.16 -8.77 7.52
C ASP A 13 20.84 -10.23 7.95
N ALA A 14 19.65 -10.73 7.61
CA ALA A 14 19.27 -12.14 7.80
C ALA A 14 19.82 -13.08 6.70
N GLY A 15 20.51 -12.55 5.68
CA GLY A 15 21.14 -13.33 4.61
C GLY A 15 20.31 -13.46 3.34
N ALA A 16 19.24 -12.69 3.17
CA ALA A 16 18.44 -12.73 1.94
C ALA A 16 19.13 -11.95 0.80
N ASP A 17 19.06 -12.49 -0.42
CA ASP A 17 19.32 -11.75 -1.66
C ASP A 17 18.05 -10.99 -2.03
N VAL A 18 18.06 -9.66 -1.89
CA VAL A 18 16.87 -8.83 -2.05
C VAL A 18 16.88 -8.11 -3.38
N TRP A 19 15.78 -8.29 -4.12
CA TRP A 19 15.46 -7.59 -5.35
C TRP A 19 14.25 -6.68 -5.11
N LEU A 20 14.38 -5.40 -5.38
CA LEU A 20 13.41 -4.38 -4.99
C LEU A 20 12.97 -3.52 -6.17
N ALA A 21 11.67 -3.43 -6.41
CA ALA A 21 11.03 -2.40 -7.24
C ALA A 21 10.17 -1.48 -6.37
N GLY A 22 9.89 -0.28 -6.85
CA GLY A 22 8.95 0.62 -6.19
C GLY A 22 7.50 0.18 -6.43
N SER A 23 6.65 0.22 -5.41
CA SER A 23 5.20 0.02 -5.59
C SER A 23 4.47 1.28 -6.05
N ASN A 24 5.11 2.44 -5.92
CA ASN A 24 4.56 3.72 -6.38
C ASN A 24 5.68 4.68 -6.78
N PRO A 25 5.78 5.03 -8.08
CA PRO A 25 6.81 5.95 -8.59
C PRO A 25 6.79 7.34 -7.97
N LEU A 26 5.64 7.80 -7.47
CA LEU A 26 5.50 9.13 -6.90
C LEU A 26 5.99 9.22 -5.45
N SER A 27 6.07 8.09 -4.74
CA SER A 27 6.52 8.02 -3.35
C SER A 27 7.96 7.53 -3.19
N THR A 28 8.60 7.07 -4.26
CA THR A 28 10.00 6.64 -4.24
C THR A 28 10.92 7.79 -3.81
N GLN A 29 11.90 7.47 -2.96
CA GLN A 29 12.93 8.40 -2.47
C GLN A 29 14.28 7.96 -3.05
N ASP A 30 14.81 8.74 -3.99
CA ASP A 30 16.03 8.36 -4.76
C ASP A 30 17.27 8.22 -3.87
N ASP A 31 17.39 9.04 -2.83
CA ASP A 31 18.46 8.96 -1.85
C ASP A 31 18.40 7.64 -1.05
N VAL A 32 17.21 7.17 -0.72
CA VAL A 32 17.01 5.89 -0.04
C VAL A 32 17.28 4.72 -0.99
N ALA A 33 16.80 4.79 -2.22
CA ALA A 33 17.06 3.78 -3.25
C ALA A 33 18.58 3.64 -3.50
N ALA A 34 19.29 4.75 -3.67
CA ALA A 34 20.74 4.76 -3.84
C ALA A 34 21.50 4.19 -2.62
N ALA A 35 21.05 4.52 -1.41
CA ALA A 35 21.64 3.98 -0.18
C ALA A 35 21.46 2.45 -0.08
N LEU A 36 20.31 1.93 -0.51
CA LEU A 36 20.06 0.48 -0.54
C LEU A 36 20.96 -0.25 -1.55
N VAL A 37 21.23 0.35 -2.71
CA VAL A 37 22.24 -0.19 -3.67
C VAL A 37 23.59 -0.31 -3.00
N GLN A 38 24.04 0.71 -2.27
CA GLN A 38 25.32 0.67 -1.53
C GLN A 38 25.31 -0.40 -0.42
N TYR A 39 24.12 -0.76 0.08
CA TYR A 39 23.94 -1.81 1.08
C TYR A 39 23.91 -3.22 0.49
N GLY A 40 24.00 -3.35 -0.83
CA GLY A 40 24.04 -4.64 -1.55
C GLY A 40 22.67 -5.14 -2.04
N VAL A 41 21.66 -4.27 -2.09
CA VAL A 41 20.32 -4.61 -2.61
C VAL A 41 20.27 -4.37 -4.12
N ASN A 42 19.60 -5.26 -4.85
CA ASN A 42 19.30 -5.09 -6.28
C ASN A 42 18.07 -4.19 -6.44
N VAL A 43 18.28 -2.88 -6.62
CA VAL A 43 17.20 -1.89 -6.64
C VAL A 43 16.88 -1.44 -8.06
N PHE A 44 15.61 -1.54 -8.43
CA PHE A 44 15.01 -1.04 -9.67
C PHE A 44 13.88 -0.09 -9.30
N ALA A 45 14.21 1.11 -8.88
CA ALA A 45 13.24 2.11 -8.45
C ALA A 45 13.84 3.51 -8.46
N TRP A 46 13.08 4.48 -9.01
CA TRP A 46 13.37 5.90 -8.92
C TRP A 46 12.09 6.72 -8.90
N ARG A 47 12.18 7.97 -8.51
CA ARG A 47 11.02 8.84 -8.47
C ARG A 47 10.65 9.33 -9.85
N GLY A 48 9.36 9.20 -10.20
CA GLY A 48 8.81 9.72 -11.45
C GLY A 48 9.00 8.78 -12.64
N GLU A 49 9.14 7.48 -12.39
CA GLU A 49 9.07 6.45 -13.43
C GLU A 49 7.81 6.65 -14.28
N THR A 50 7.96 6.53 -15.58
CA THR A 50 6.81 6.35 -16.49
C THR A 50 6.17 4.98 -16.26
N SER A 51 4.95 4.78 -16.77
CA SER A 51 4.30 3.46 -16.66
C SER A 51 5.13 2.35 -17.29
N GLU A 52 5.82 2.62 -18.40
CA GLU A 52 6.69 1.64 -19.07
C GLU A 52 7.90 1.28 -18.22
N GLU A 53 8.55 2.28 -17.62
CA GLU A 53 9.69 2.11 -16.72
C GLU A 53 9.29 1.37 -15.45
N TYR A 54 8.14 1.72 -14.86
CA TYR A 54 7.58 1.04 -13.70
C TYR A 54 7.41 -0.48 -13.95
N TYR A 55 6.74 -0.85 -15.03
CA TYR A 55 6.59 -2.27 -15.37
C TYR A 55 7.91 -2.93 -15.78
N TRP A 56 8.84 -2.19 -16.36
CA TRP A 56 10.19 -2.69 -16.61
C TRP A 56 10.89 -3.04 -15.28
N CYS A 57 10.81 -2.18 -14.27
CA CYS A 57 11.37 -2.43 -12.94
C CYS A 57 10.79 -3.69 -12.30
N ILE A 58 9.47 -3.85 -12.34
CA ILE A 58 8.80 -5.06 -11.79
C ILE A 58 9.25 -6.32 -12.53
N ARG A 59 9.42 -6.24 -13.87
CA ARG A 59 9.95 -7.37 -14.66
C ARG A 59 11.34 -7.79 -14.21
N ARG A 60 12.23 -6.84 -13.90
CA ARG A 60 13.56 -7.17 -13.39
C ARG A 60 13.50 -7.99 -12.10
N VAL A 61 12.56 -7.64 -11.21
CA VAL A 61 12.35 -8.41 -9.97
C VAL A 61 11.72 -9.78 -10.26
N ALA A 62 10.77 -9.88 -11.18
CA ALA A 62 10.18 -11.16 -11.58
C ALA A 62 11.20 -12.12 -12.22
N GLU A 63 12.10 -11.59 -13.05
CA GLU A 63 13.18 -12.34 -13.71
C GLU A 63 14.24 -12.87 -12.74
N ALA A 64 14.36 -12.28 -11.56
CA ALA A 64 15.25 -12.79 -10.51
C ALA A 64 14.79 -14.14 -9.93
N ARG A 65 13.57 -14.61 -10.28
CA ARG A 65 12.99 -15.88 -9.80
C ARG A 65 12.92 -15.95 -8.27
N PRO A 66 12.12 -15.09 -7.63
CA PRO A 66 12.08 -14.99 -6.17
C PRO A 66 11.52 -16.28 -5.54
N ASP A 67 12.11 -16.71 -4.41
CA ASP A 67 11.55 -17.77 -3.56
C ASP A 67 10.35 -17.25 -2.75
N ILE A 68 10.41 -15.97 -2.32
CA ILE A 68 9.36 -15.30 -1.51
C ILE A 68 9.08 -13.93 -2.10
N VAL A 69 7.80 -13.58 -2.16
CA VAL A 69 7.33 -12.29 -2.66
C VAL A 69 6.72 -11.46 -1.52
N ILE A 70 7.19 -10.22 -1.36
CA ILE A 70 6.55 -9.22 -0.48
C ILE A 70 6.05 -8.10 -1.38
N ASP A 71 4.74 -7.90 -1.46
CA ASP A 71 4.14 -6.94 -2.40
C ASP A 71 3.15 -5.99 -1.70
N ASP A 72 2.94 -4.84 -2.33
CA ASP A 72 2.00 -3.79 -1.94
C ASP A 72 1.26 -3.30 -3.20
N GLY A 73 0.07 -3.83 -3.42
CA GLY A 73 -0.77 -3.56 -4.58
C GLY A 73 -0.90 -4.75 -5.55
N ALA A 74 -0.16 -5.81 -5.33
CA ALA A 74 -0.15 -7.06 -6.09
C ALA A 74 0.29 -6.92 -7.56
N ASP A 75 1.07 -5.91 -7.93
CA ASP A 75 1.54 -5.78 -9.31
C ASP A 75 2.58 -6.84 -9.66
N LEU A 76 3.52 -7.13 -8.76
CA LEU A 76 4.49 -8.21 -8.92
C LEU A 76 3.80 -9.58 -8.87
N HIS A 77 2.88 -9.79 -7.91
CA HIS A 77 2.09 -11.02 -7.83
C HIS A 77 1.34 -11.29 -9.14
N VAL A 78 0.63 -10.30 -9.65
CA VAL A 78 -0.16 -10.42 -10.90
C VAL A 78 0.75 -10.67 -12.09
N MET A 79 1.89 -9.98 -12.18
CA MET A 79 2.86 -10.19 -13.25
C MET A 79 3.41 -11.63 -13.25
N LEU A 80 3.80 -12.15 -12.08
CA LEU A 80 4.25 -13.53 -11.93
C LEU A 80 3.19 -14.52 -12.42
N HIS A 81 1.93 -14.34 -12.03
CA HIS A 81 0.85 -15.25 -12.40
C HIS A 81 0.42 -15.17 -13.86
N ARG A 82 0.68 -14.06 -14.56
CA ARG A 82 0.26 -13.85 -15.95
C ARG A 82 1.37 -14.02 -16.97
N GLU A 83 2.55 -13.46 -16.66
CA GLU A 83 3.65 -13.37 -17.63
C GLU A 83 4.80 -14.34 -17.29
N TYR A 84 4.97 -14.72 -16.01
CA TYR A 84 6.07 -15.56 -15.51
C TYR A 84 5.54 -16.80 -14.77
N VAL A 85 4.61 -17.52 -15.41
CA VAL A 85 3.86 -18.65 -14.77
C VAL A 85 4.79 -19.76 -14.26
N ASP A 86 5.87 -20.05 -14.97
CA ASP A 86 6.87 -21.04 -14.55
C ASP A 86 7.58 -20.58 -13.27
N THR A 87 8.00 -19.31 -13.22
CA THR A 87 8.58 -18.70 -12.02
C THR A 87 7.59 -18.71 -10.86
N ALA A 88 6.32 -18.36 -11.12
CA ALA A 88 5.28 -18.39 -10.08
C ALA A 88 5.08 -19.78 -9.48
N SER A 89 5.30 -20.84 -10.25
CA SER A 89 5.20 -22.23 -9.76
C SER A 89 6.33 -22.62 -8.81
N ASP A 90 7.45 -21.92 -8.85
CA ASP A 90 8.61 -22.14 -7.99
C ASP A 90 8.56 -21.28 -6.71
N VAL A 91 7.72 -20.26 -6.65
CA VAL A 91 7.56 -19.37 -5.47
C VAL A 91 6.96 -20.16 -4.30
N ILE A 92 7.62 -20.13 -3.16
CA ILE A 92 7.17 -20.80 -1.92
C ILE A 92 5.92 -20.13 -1.36
N GLY A 93 5.86 -18.78 -1.42
CA GLY A 93 4.75 -18.02 -0.93
C GLY A 93 5.00 -16.53 -0.98
N GLY A 94 3.98 -15.77 -0.62
CA GLY A 94 4.10 -14.30 -0.56
C GLY A 94 3.27 -13.65 0.52
N THR A 95 3.41 -12.33 0.60
CA THR A 95 2.61 -11.47 1.46
C THR A 95 2.07 -10.28 0.66
N GLU A 96 0.87 -9.83 1.01
CA GLU A 96 0.26 -8.64 0.40
C GLU A 96 -0.14 -7.64 1.49
N GLU A 97 0.33 -6.42 1.33
CA GLU A 97 0.19 -5.35 2.31
C GLU A 97 -1.18 -4.67 2.24
N THR A 98 -1.80 -4.49 1.06
CA THR A 98 -2.87 -3.53 0.89
C THR A 98 -4.21 -4.13 0.45
N THR A 99 -5.31 -3.43 0.76
CA THR A 99 -6.68 -3.88 0.48
C THR A 99 -6.92 -4.18 -1.00
N THR A 100 -6.44 -3.32 -1.90
CA THR A 100 -6.61 -3.51 -3.35
C THR A 100 -5.84 -4.70 -3.87
N GLY A 101 -4.62 -4.94 -3.37
CA GLY A 101 -3.82 -6.11 -3.73
C GLY A 101 -4.47 -7.40 -3.25
N VAL A 102 -4.94 -7.46 -2.00
CA VAL A 102 -5.69 -8.62 -1.48
C VAL A 102 -6.94 -8.90 -2.34
N SER A 103 -7.65 -7.87 -2.79
CA SER A 103 -8.82 -8.06 -3.66
C SER A 103 -8.44 -8.64 -5.03
N ARG A 104 -7.32 -8.21 -5.60
CA ARG A 104 -6.80 -8.75 -6.88
C ARG A 104 -6.36 -10.22 -6.73
N LEU A 105 -5.71 -10.56 -5.61
CA LEU A 105 -5.30 -11.94 -5.33
C LEU A 105 -6.49 -12.86 -5.10
N LYS A 106 -7.53 -12.41 -4.42
CA LYS A 106 -8.79 -13.16 -4.30
C LYS A 106 -9.43 -13.44 -5.66
N ALA A 107 -9.42 -12.48 -6.56
CA ALA A 107 -9.91 -12.70 -7.92
C ALA A 107 -9.08 -13.75 -8.68
N LEU A 108 -7.75 -13.80 -8.48
CA LEU A 108 -6.90 -14.87 -9.03
C LEU A 108 -7.22 -16.23 -8.40
N GLU A 109 -7.45 -16.27 -7.09
CA GLU A 109 -7.84 -17.50 -6.38
C GLU A 109 -9.19 -18.03 -6.87
N GLU A 110 -10.20 -17.18 -6.96
CA GLU A 110 -11.54 -17.53 -7.47
C GLU A 110 -11.50 -18.02 -8.92
N ALA A 111 -10.59 -17.49 -9.73
CA ALA A 111 -10.36 -17.94 -11.10
C ALA A 111 -9.52 -19.25 -11.21
N GLY A 112 -9.03 -19.78 -10.09
CA GLY A 112 -8.15 -20.96 -10.05
C GLY A 112 -6.75 -20.70 -10.63
N LEU A 113 -6.32 -19.44 -10.67
CA LEU A 113 -5.05 -19.03 -11.26
C LEU A 113 -3.94 -18.80 -10.23
N LEU A 114 -4.26 -18.71 -8.95
CA LEU A 114 -3.29 -18.48 -7.88
C LEU A 114 -2.36 -19.70 -7.75
N LYS A 115 -1.05 -19.52 -7.93
CA LYS A 115 -0.05 -20.60 -7.99
C LYS A 115 0.62 -20.90 -6.65
N TYR A 116 0.68 -19.92 -5.75
CA TYR A 116 1.32 -20.05 -4.45
C TYR A 116 0.50 -19.34 -3.37
N PRO A 117 0.63 -19.75 -2.10
CA PRO A 117 -0.11 -19.12 -1.00
C PRO A 117 0.37 -17.68 -0.77
N VAL A 118 -0.57 -16.77 -0.53
CA VAL A 118 -0.27 -15.38 -0.18
C VAL A 118 -0.96 -15.01 1.13
N ILE A 119 -0.18 -14.53 2.09
CA ILE A 119 -0.68 -14.06 3.37
C ILE A 119 -1.20 -12.63 3.23
N ALA A 120 -2.48 -12.43 3.47
CA ALA A 120 -3.12 -11.11 3.47
C ALA A 120 -2.75 -10.34 4.76
N VAL A 121 -1.53 -9.77 4.81
CA VAL A 121 -1.04 -8.97 5.95
C VAL A 121 -1.96 -7.79 6.23
N ASN A 122 -2.53 -7.20 5.16
CA ASN A 122 -3.51 -6.12 5.30
C ASN A 122 -4.69 -6.48 6.22
N ASN A 123 -5.05 -7.76 6.34
CA ASN A 123 -6.21 -8.21 7.10
C ASN A 123 -5.86 -8.55 8.57
N ALA A 124 -4.61 -8.42 8.97
CA ALA A 124 -4.21 -8.59 10.37
C ALA A 124 -4.71 -7.41 11.22
N TYR A 125 -5.25 -7.71 12.42
CA TYR A 125 -5.72 -6.67 13.36
C TYR A 125 -4.63 -5.65 13.68
N THR A 126 -3.41 -6.10 13.85
CA THR A 126 -2.24 -5.26 14.15
C THR A 126 -1.80 -4.40 12.96
N LYS A 127 -2.28 -4.68 11.75
CA LYS A 127 -2.02 -3.87 10.55
C LYS A 127 -3.12 -2.85 10.34
N TYR A 128 -4.34 -3.26 9.98
CA TYR A 128 -5.35 -2.30 9.51
C TYR A 128 -5.93 -1.41 10.60
N LEU A 129 -5.99 -1.87 11.85
CA LEU A 129 -6.46 -1.03 12.96
C LEU A 129 -5.53 0.14 13.26
N PHE A 130 -4.26 0.05 12.90
CA PHE A 130 -3.26 1.07 13.18
C PHE A 130 -2.79 1.76 11.90
N ASP A 131 -2.25 1.04 10.94
CA ASP A 131 -1.73 1.62 9.71
C ASP A 131 -2.84 2.27 8.86
N ASN A 132 -3.82 1.51 8.41
CA ASN A 132 -4.88 2.05 7.56
C ASN A 132 -5.69 3.14 8.27
N ARG A 133 -6.01 2.95 9.56
CA ARG A 133 -6.83 3.90 10.30
C ARG A 133 -6.04 5.13 10.75
N TYR A 134 -4.93 4.96 11.43
CA TYR A 134 -4.20 6.08 12.04
C TYR A 134 -3.05 6.57 11.16
N GLY A 135 -2.24 5.67 10.59
CA GLY A 135 -1.12 6.02 9.74
C GLY A 135 -1.57 6.75 8.47
N THR A 136 -2.44 6.13 7.69
CA THR A 136 -2.94 6.71 6.44
C THR A 136 -3.80 7.95 6.70
N GLY A 137 -4.60 7.97 7.77
CA GLY A 137 -5.36 9.16 8.15
C GLY A 137 -4.47 10.37 8.45
N GLN A 138 -3.33 10.16 9.09
CA GLN A 138 -2.35 11.21 9.34
C GLN A 138 -1.62 11.62 8.06
N SER A 139 -1.07 10.68 7.30
CA SER A 139 -0.27 10.97 6.10
C SER A 139 -1.12 11.62 4.99
N THR A 140 -2.41 11.31 4.90
CA THR A 140 -3.33 12.00 4.00
C THR A 140 -3.35 13.50 4.27
N PHE A 141 -3.49 13.92 5.53
CA PHE A 141 -3.48 15.35 5.85
C PHE A 141 -2.08 15.96 5.77
N ASP A 142 -1.02 15.23 6.08
CA ASP A 142 0.33 15.70 5.80
C ASP A 142 0.50 16.03 4.32
N GLY A 143 0.07 15.14 3.43
CA GLY A 143 0.09 15.38 1.99
C GLY A 143 -0.77 16.56 1.55
N VAL A 144 -2.00 16.67 2.05
CA VAL A 144 -2.91 17.80 1.75
C VAL A 144 -2.30 19.12 2.19
N LEU A 145 -1.79 19.20 3.41
CA LEU A 145 -1.20 20.43 3.96
C LEU A 145 0.04 20.86 3.16
N ARG A 146 0.92 19.94 2.81
CA ARG A 146 2.13 20.23 2.01
C ARG A 146 1.79 20.66 0.58
N ALA A 147 0.81 20.00 -0.06
CA ALA A 147 0.45 20.29 -1.44
C ALA A 147 -0.34 21.59 -1.60
N THR A 148 -1.15 21.98 -0.60
CA THR A 148 -2.11 23.07 -0.74
C THR A 148 -1.85 24.25 0.16
N ASN A 149 -1.08 24.08 1.23
CA ASN A 149 -0.90 25.08 2.30
C ASN A 149 -2.23 25.57 2.91
N VAL A 150 -3.28 24.74 2.91
CA VAL A 150 -4.63 25.08 3.39
C VAL A 150 -4.75 24.75 4.87
N LEU A 151 -5.24 25.71 5.67
CA LEU A 151 -5.63 25.46 7.05
C LEU A 151 -6.91 24.61 7.10
N ILE A 152 -6.89 23.45 7.74
CA ILE A 152 -8.05 22.54 7.86
C ILE A 152 -9.08 23.08 8.87
N ALA A 153 -8.61 23.77 9.92
CA ALA A 153 -9.50 24.34 10.91
C ALA A 153 -10.57 25.26 10.26
N GLY A 154 -11.81 25.07 10.66
CA GLY A 154 -12.96 25.82 10.13
C GLY A 154 -13.47 25.38 8.76
N LYS A 155 -12.80 24.44 8.08
CA LYS A 155 -13.22 23.93 6.76
C LYS A 155 -14.32 22.89 6.87
N VAL A 156 -15.01 22.66 5.76
CA VAL A 156 -15.86 21.49 5.54
C VAL A 156 -15.01 20.44 4.81
N VAL A 157 -14.92 19.26 5.37
CA VAL A 157 -14.19 18.12 4.79
C VAL A 157 -15.20 17.04 4.40
N VAL A 158 -15.15 16.61 3.16
CA VAL A 158 -15.96 15.47 2.67
C VAL A 158 -15.04 14.26 2.53
N VAL A 159 -15.44 13.14 3.14
CA VAL A 159 -14.73 11.87 3.08
C VAL A 159 -15.58 10.88 2.32
N ALA A 160 -15.11 10.46 1.15
CA ALA A 160 -15.76 9.46 0.32
C ALA A 160 -15.34 8.06 0.74
N GLY A 161 -16.28 7.32 1.35
CA GLY A 161 -16.05 6.00 1.93
C GLY A 161 -15.74 6.04 3.44
N TYR A 162 -16.24 5.02 4.17
CA TYR A 162 -16.01 4.87 5.61
C TYR A 162 -15.42 3.49 5.96
N GLY A 163 -14.48 3.03 5.11
CA GLY A 163 -13.60 1.90 5.46
C GLY A 163 -12.55 2.34 6.49
N TRP A 164 -11.55 1.51 6.71
CA TRP A 164 -10.51 1.80 7.72
C TRP A 164 -9.80 3.12 7.47
N VAL A 165 -9.44 3.41 6.22
CA VAL A 165 -8.79 4.66 5.81
C VAL A 165 -9.73 5.86 5.96
N GLY A 166 -10.94 5.77 5.40
CA GLY A 166 -11.93 6.86 5.47
C GLY A 166 -12.30 7.22 6.91
N ARG A 167 -12.45 6.21 7.77
CA ARG A 167 -12.68 6.42 9.22
C ARG A 167 -11.52 7.19 9.86
N GLY A 168 -10.28 6.80 9.54
CA GLY A 168 -9.09 7.48 10.04
C GLY A 168 -8.98 8.93 9.56
N ILE A 169 -9.27 9.17 8.28
CA ILE A 169 -9.30 10.52 7.69
C ILE A 169 -10.36 11.38 8.37
N ALA A 170 -11.59 10.87 8.55
CA ALA A 170 -12.67 11.60 9.21
C ALA A 170 -12.32 11.99 10.66
N LEU A 171 -11.75 11.05 11.42
CA LEU A 171 -11.28 11.31 12.78
C LEU A 171 -10.17 12.36 12.80
N ARG A 172 -9.21 12.28 11.89
CA ARG A 172 -8.11 13.24 11.80
C ARG A 172 -8.59 14.62 11.37
N ALA A 173 -9.52 14.70 10.41
CA ALA A 173 -10.13 15.97 9.99
C ALA A 173 -10.79 16.70 11.17
N ARG A 174 -11.57 15.97 11.97
CA ARG A 174 -12.19 16.47 13.19
C ARG A 174 -11.14 16.96 14.21
N GLY A 175 -10.09 16.16 14.40
CA GLY A 175 -8.98 16.50 15.31
C GLY A 175 -8.19 17.73 14.87
N LEU A 176 -8.12 18.03 13.56
CA LEU A 176 -7.52 19.26 13.01
C LEU A 176 -8.46 20.46 13.04
N GLY A 177 -9.64 20.37 13.65
CA GLY A 177 -10.57 21.47 13.82
C GLY A 177 -11.45 21.75 12.60
N ALA A 178 -11.67 20.78 11.73
CA ALA A 178 -12.67 20.93 10.67
C ALA A 178 -14.03 21.30 11.28
N ARG A 179 -14.71 22.30 10.68
CA ARG A 179 -16.03 22.76 11.16
C ARG A 179 -17.11 21.69 10.96
N ARG A 180 -17.03 20.97 9.87
CA ARG A 180 -17.90 19.84 9.53
C ARG A 180 -17.08 18.75 8.84
N VAL A 181 -17.40 17.51 9.18
CA VAL A 181 -16.90 16.34 8.43
C VAL A 181 -18.11 15.57 7.93
N ILE A 182 -18.23 15.46 6.63
CA ILE A 182 -19.32 14.78 5.93
C ILE A 182 -18.76 13.50 5.33
N VAL A 183 -19.38 12.38 5.64
CA VAL A 183 -19.04 11.07 5.09
C VAL A 183 -20.05 10.70 4.01
N THR A 184 -19.58 10.26 2.86
CA THR A 184 -20.42 9.61 1.85
C THR A 184 -20.06 8.13 1.79
N GLU A 185 -21.06 7.25 1.98
CA GLU A 185 -20.81 5.81 2.06
C GLU A 185 -22.00 5.02 1.46
N VAL A 186 -21.69 4.06 0.59
CA VAL A 186 -22.70 3.22 -0.06
C VAL A 186 -23.07 1.97 0.76
N ASN A 187 -22.17 1.52 1.64
CA ASN A 187 -22.45 0.40 2.53
C ASN A 187 -23.25 0.90 3.75
N PRO A 188 -24.50 0.45 3.96
CA PRO A 188 -25.36 0.97 5.02
C PRO A 188 -24.81 0.70 6.43
N ILE A 189 -24.08 -0.39 6.64
CA ILE A 189 -23.47 -0.70 7.95
C ILE A 189 -22.36 0.29 8.26
N LYS A 190 -21.46 0.55 7.31
CA LYS A 190 -20.39 1.54 7.48
C LYS A 190 -20.92 2.98 7.59
N ALA A 191 -22.00 3.29 6.85
CA ALA A 191 -22.69 4.56 7.00
C ALA A 191 -23.24 4.74 8.43
N LEU A 192 -23.83 3.68 8.98
CA LEU A 192 -24.34 3.67 10.35
C LEU A 192 -23.18 3.82 11.37
N GLU A 193 -22.05 3.14 11.19
CA GLU A 193 -20.86 3.34 12.02
C GLU A 193 -20.42 4.81 12.03
N ALA A 194 -20.40 5.46 10.86
CA ALA A 194 -20.05 6.88 10.77
C ALA A 194 -21.00 7.79 11.57
N VAL A 195 -22.32 7.49 11.54
CA VAL A 195 -23.32 8.19 12.35
C VAL A 195 -23.02 8.01 13.85
N PHE A 196 -22.76 6.78 14.30
CA PHE A 196 -22.42 6.49 15.71
C PHE A 196 -21.08 7.11 16.14
N ASP A 197 -20.13 7.27 15.21
CA ASP A 197 -18.89 8.00 15.46
C ASP A 197 -19.10 9.56 15.47
N GLY A 198 -20.32 10.03 15.25
CA GLY A 198 -20.72 11.43 15.33
C GLY A 198 -20.40 12.24 14.07
N PHE A 199 -20.40 11.61 12.91
CA PHE A 199 -20.25 12.30 11.62
C PHE A 199 -21.59 12.48 10.91
N GLU A 200 -21.66 13.50 10.08
CA GLU A 200 -22.76 13.70 9.15
C GLU A 200 -22.58 12.74 7.97
N VAL A 201 -23.64 12.02 7.59
CA VAL A 201 -23.57 10.99 6.52
C VAL A 201 -24.54 11.31 5.40
N MET A 202 -24.11 11.14 4.16
CA MET A 202 -24.91 11.33 2.95
C MET A 202 -24.80 10.12 2.02
#